data_0ab9f122338bfb78076dbe480e9650aa
#
_entry.id   0ab9f122338bfb78076dbe480e9650aa
#
_cell.length_a   1.000
_cell.length_b   1.000
_cell.length_c   1.000
_cell.angle_alpha   90.00
_cell.angle_beta   90.00
_cell.angle_gamma   90.00
#
_symmetry.space_group_name_H-M   'P 1'
#
loop_
_entity.id
_entity.type
_entity.pdbx_description
1 polymer ?
#
loop_
_entity_poly.entity_id
_entity_poly.type
_entity_poly.pdbx_seq_one_letter_code
_entity_poly.pdbx_strand_id
1 'polypeptide(L)'
;MFHPQLEWLNTLKPNFKVLPLKDRLLCGIGALLGLALSSLISWWVLGDINAWYIAPMGASSVLLFAVPASPLAQPWNMVVGNSIAGIIGVTCAMYIPNLTEAFSVAVGLSIVLMMTTDSLHPPSGAVAITAVLGGEAVHQLGYNFIFYPVLLNSLLLLMIAIVFNRLLGKQYPQVAQINQRSKDPTPTQKVTIQPQDIQATLDQQTELLDISEYDLQKIILAAQEKANARGVSQFKCQDIMTKDVISLNENDDIHSALDKFKHMNLMSLPVIDDQHQLVGTLALYEVVEWFKRATDLRTTWQRQVKDIMVRQVVTVKPEQPIQDLVPYFVERSFNYIPVVEKQKMVGIISRADMIAALN
;
A
#
# COMPACT_ATOMS: atom_id res chain seq x y z
N MET A 1 -22.07 -13.32 -38.15
CA MET A 1 -23.02 -13.90 -37.17
C MET A 1 -22.20 -14.47 -36.02
N PHE A 2 -22.01 -13.72 -34.95
CA PHE A 2 -21.34 -14.20 -33.72
C PHE A 2 -22.37 -14.98 -32.91
N HIS A 3 -22.04 -16.23 -32.56
CA HIS A 3 -22.89 -17.10 -31.76
C HIS A 3 -22.90 -16.61 -30.28
N PRO A 4 -24.02 -16.11 -29.75
CA PRO A 4 -24.11 -15.67 -28.35
C PRO A 4 -23.98 -16.81 -27.31
N GLN A 5 -23.90 -18.06 -27.76
CA GLN A 5 -23.89 -19.23 -26.89
C GLN A 5 -22.52 -19.56 -26.27
N LEU A 6 -21.43 -18.88 -26.64
CA LEU A 6 -20.09 -19.15 -26.12
C LEU A 6 -19.52 -18.07 -25.19
N GLU A 7 -20.21 -16.93 -25.03
CA GLU A 7 -19.73 -15.87 -24.15
C GLU A 7 -19.71 -16.26 -22.67
N TRP A 8 -20.64 -17.13 -22.24
CA TRP A 8 -20.65 -17.60 -20.86
C TRP A 8 -19.41 -18.43 -20.50
N LEU A 9 -18.75 -19.11 -21.48
CA LEU A 9 -17.48 -19.81 -21.24
C LEU A 9 -16.33 -18.87 -20.90
N ASN A 10 -16.39 -17.62 -21.35
CA ASN A 10 -15.39 -16.62 -20.99
C ASN A 10 -15.56 -16.13 -19.55
N THR A 11 -16.78 -16.19 -19.00
CA THR A 11 -17.02 -15.86 -17.60
C THR A 11 -16.49 -16.93 -16.63
N LEU A 12 -16.27 -18.17 -17.13
CA LEU A 12 -15.66 -19.25 -16.33
C LEU A 12 -14.14 -19.13 -16.21
N LYS A 13 -13.51 -18.26 -17.00
CA LYS A 13 -12.07 -18.01 -16.90
C LYS A 13 -11.82 -16.87 -15.94
N PRO A 14 -11.25 -17.11 -14.76
CA PRO A 14 -10.92 -16.02 -13.86
C PRO A 14 -9.84 -15.13 -14.48
N ASN A 15 -10.00 -13.81 -14.36
CA ASN A 15 -9.01 -12.82 -14.77
C ASN A 15 -7.85 -12.76 -13.75
N PHE A 16 -7.13 -13.85 -13.57
CA PHE A 16 -5.93 -13.83 -12.76
C PHE A 16 -4.75 -13.25 -13.53
N LYS A 17 -3.99 -12.40 -12.85
CA LYS A 17 -2.69 -11.97 -13.35
C LYS A 17 -1.78 -13.20 -13.48
N VAL A 18 -1.41 -13.54 -14.69
CA VAL A 18 -0.49 -14.66 -14.94
C VAL A 18 0.91 -14.27 -14.44
N LEU A 19 1.41 -14.98 -13.43
CA LEU A 19 2.76 -14.79 -12.92
C LEU A 19 3.80 -15.13 -14.00
N PRO A 20 4.98 -14.45 -14.01
CA PRO A 20 6.11 -14.82 -14.84
C PRO A 20 6.51 -16.29 -14.66
N LEU A 21 7.05 -16.93 -15.69
CA LEU A 21 7.44 -18.35 -15.65
C LEU A 21 8.41 -18.64 -14.50
N LYS A 22 9.36 -17.73 -14.25
CA LYS A 22 10.29 -17.84 -13.12
C LYS A 22 9.57 -17.98 -11.79
N ASP A 23 8.56 -17.16 -11.53
CA ASP A 23 7.84 -17.15 -10.25
C ASP A 23 6.99 -18.43 -10.11
N ARG A 24 6.38 -18.89 -11.22
CA ARG A 24 5.65 -20.17 -11.23
C ARG A 24 6.55 -21.36 -10.90
N LEU A 25 7.75 -21.40 -11.48
CA LEU A 25 8.75 -22.44 -11.19
C LEU A 25 9.21 -22.37 -9.74
N LEU A 26 9.46 -21.18 -9.21
CA LEU A 26 9.85 -20.99 -7.80
C LEU A 26 8.75 -21.44 -6.84
N CYS A 27 7.48 -21.19 -7.12
CA CYS A 27 6.37 -21.72 -6.32
C CYS A 27 6.37 -23.26 -6.30
N GLY A 28 6.54 -23.90 -7.48
CA GLY A 28 6.62 -25.35 -7.59
C GLY A 28 7.82 -25.94 -6.85
N ILE A 29 9.00 -25.32 -6.98
CA ILE A 29 10.23 -25.74 -6.26
C ILE A 29 10.01 -25.58 -4.74
N GLY A 30 9.41 -24.48 -4.29
CA GLY A 30 9.10 -24.25 -2.88
C GLY A 30 8.19 -25.35 -2.31
N ALA A 31 7.11 -25.69 -3.02
CA ALA A 31 6.20 -26.75 -2.62
C ALA A 31 6.89 -28.13 -2.58
N LEU A 32 7.72 -28.44 -3.61
CA LEU A 32 8.50 -29.66 -3.66
C LEU A 32 9.46 -29.78 -2.48
N LEU A 33 10.26 -28.74 -2.24
CA LEU A 33 11.21 -28.74 -1.13
C LEU A 33 10.50 -28.76 0.22
N GLY A 34 9.41 -28.02 0.37
CA GLY A 34 8.60 -27.99 1.58
C GLY A 34 8.06 -29.35 1.95
N LEU A 35 7.43 -30.05 0.99
CA LEU A 35 6.88 -31.36 1.21
C LEU A 35 7.97 -32.43 1.39
N ALA A 36 9.02 -32.41 0.57
CA ALA A 36 10.09 -33.40 0.64
C ALA A 36 10.82 -33.33 1.99
N LEU A 37 11.21 -32.12 2.42
CA LEU A 37 11.93 -31.95 3.68
C LEU A 37 11.06 -32.22 4.90
N SER A 38 9.79 -31.75 4.91
CA SER A 38 8.88 -32.08 6.02
C SER A 38 8.61 -33.57 6.12
N SER A 39 8.44 -34.27 4.99
CA SER A 39 8.26 -35.70 4.94
C SER A 39 9.48 -36.48 5.43
N LEU A 40 10.69 -36.07 5.00
CA LEU A 40 11.94 -36.69 5.41
C LEU A 40 12.19 -36.55 6.92
N ILE A 41 11.95 -35.34 7.47
CA ILE A 41 12.10 -35.10 8.91
C ILE A 41 11.05 -35.87 9.69
N SER A 42 9.80 -35.87 9.21
CA SER A 42 8.70 -36.65 9.81
C SER A 42 9.01 -38.16 9.85
N TRP A 43 9.55 -38.69 8.75
CA TRP A 43 10.02 -40.09 8.71
C TRP A 43 11.13 -40.37 9.74
N TRP A 44 12.10 -39.48 9.81
CA TRP A 44 13.21 -39.64 10.76
C TRP A 44 12.73 -39.61 12.22
N VAL A 45 11.73 -38.80 12.54
CA VAL A 45 11.16 -38.64 13.90
C VAL A 45 10.19 -39.77 14.24
N LEU A 46 9.32 -40.16 13.29
CA LEU A 46 8.22 -41.11 13.53
C LEU A 46 8.57 -42.54 13.13
N GLY A 47 9.67 -42.76 12.40
CA GLY A 47 10.13 -44.07 11.97
C GLY A 47 9.34 -44.71 10.83
N ASP A 48 8.29 -44.05 10.34
CA ASP A 48 7.44 -44.56 9.23
C ASP A 48 6.98 -43.40 8.31
N ILE A 49 6.76 -43.74 7.03
CA ILE A 49 6.10 -42.83 6.05
C ILE A 49 4.71 -43.40 5.78
N ASN A 50 3.70 -42.77 6.36
CA ASN A 50 2.34 -43.01 5.98
C ASN A 50 1.81 -41.87 5.10
N ALA A 51 1.30 -42.21 3.91
CA ALA A 51 0.79 -41.22 2.96
C ALA A 51 -0.33 -40.35 3.56
N TRP A 52 -1.13 -40.89 4.47
CA TRP A 52 -2.20 -40.19 5.16
C TRP A 52 -1.68 -39.05 6.09
N TYR A 53 -0.44 -39.17 6.58
CA TYR A 53 0.14 -38.14 7.44
C TYR A 53 0.52 -36.89 6.66
N ILE A 54 0.75 -37.01 5.37
CA ILE A 54 1.29 -35.94 4.51
C ILE A 54 0.25 -35.38 3.54
N ALA A 55 -0.75 -36.16 3.18
CA ALA A 55 -1.76 -35.80 2.18
C ALA A 55 -2.39 -34.41 2.40
N PRO A 56 -2.80 -34.00 3.62
CA PRO A 56 -3.33 -32.67 3.87
C PRO A 56 -2.31 -31.55 3.65
N MET A 57 -1.02 -31.81 3.82
CA MET A 57 0.07 -30.84 3.65
C MET A 57 0.27 -30.44 2.19
N GLY A 58 -0.16 -31.30 1.25
CA GLY A 58 -0.13 -30.98 -0.19
C GLY A 58 -0.95 -29.73 -0.51
N ALA A 59 -2.17 -29.67 0.00
CA ALA A 59 -3.03 -28.48 -0.19
C ALA A 59 -2.48 -27.25 0.55
N SER A 60 -1.95 -27.40 1.78
CA SER A 60 -1.29 -26.33 2.53
C SER A 60 -0.08 -25.77 1.78
N SER A 61 0.70 -26.64 1.10
CA SER A 61 1.87 -26.20 0.34
C SER A 61 1.51 -25.25 -0.82
N VAL A 62 0.36 -25.45 -1.46
CA VAL A 62 -0.13 -24.55 -2.51
C VAL A 62 -0.35 -23.15 -1.94
N LEU A 63 -1.02 -23.01 -0.80
CA LEU A 63 -1.24 -21.72 -0.16
C LEU A 63 0.08 -21.05 0.26
N LEU A 64 0.95 -21.78 0.93
CA LEU A 64 2.19 -21.26 1.50
C LEU A 64 3.21 -20.81 0.44
N PHE A 65 3.28 -21.45 -0.72
CA PHE A 65 4.29 -21.16 -1.73
C PHE A 65 3.74 -20.40 -2.95
N ALA A 66 2.47 -20.61 -3.33
CA ALA A 66 1.89 -19.92 -4.48
C ALA A 66 1.22 -18.59 -4.09
N VAL A 67 0.54 -18.53 -2.94
CA VAL A 67 -0.20 -17.35 -2.47
C VAL A 67 0.10 -16.99 -1.00
N PRO A 68 1.38 -16.78 -0.62
CA PRO A 68 1.77 -16.54 0.78
C PRO A 68 1.19 -15.25 1.35
N ALA A 69 0.71 -14.34 0.52
CA ALA A 69 0.04 -13.11 0.92
C ALA A 69 -1.41 -13.33 1.38
N SER A 70 -2.03 -14.46 1.02
CA SER A 70 -3.39 -14.79 1.43
C SER A 70 -3.52 -14.82 2.96
N PRO A 71 -4.57 -14.20 3.54
CA PRO A 71 -4.92 -14.36 4.95
C PRO A 71 -5.04 -15.82 5.35
N LEU A 72 -5.59 -16.67 4.48
CA LEU A 72 -5.80 -18.10 4.70
C LEU A 72 -4.50 -18.92 4.76
N ALA A 73 -3.38 -18.34 4.31
CA ALA A 73 -2.04 -18.94 4.33
C ALA A 73 -1.22 -18.56 5.56
N GLN A 74 -1.76 -17.76 6.49
CA GLN A 74 -0.99 -17.28 7.64
C GLN A 74 -0.76 -18.37 8.68
N PRO A 75 0.31 -18.27 9.52
CA PRO A 75 0.68 -19.28 10.50
C PRO A 75 -0.44 -19.66 11.46
N TRP A 76 -1.20 -18.67 11.96
CA TRP A 76 -2.33 -18.91 12.85
C TRP A 76 -3.37 -19.80 12.21
N ASN A 77 -3.78 -19.47 10.99
CA ASN A 77 -4.79 -20.21 10.25
C ASN A 77 -4.39 -21.67 10.05
N MET A 78 -3.14 -21.91 9.63
CA MET A 78 -2.64 -23.25 9.39
C MET A 78 -2.53 -24.08 10.68
N VAL A 79 -1.92 -23.54 11.73
CA VAL A 79 -1.64 -24.30 12.95
C VAL A 79 -2.94 -24.56 13.72
N VAL A 80 -3.71 -23.50 13.97
CA VAL A 80 -4.97 -23.62 14.73
C VAL A 80 -6.04 -24.34 13.91
N GLY A 81 -6.19 -24.00 12.62
CA GLY A 81 -7.16 -24.66 11.74
C GLY A 81 -6.92 -26.17 11.62
N ASN A 82 -5.68 -26.60 11.37
CA ASN A 82 -5.33 -28.02 11.31
C ASN A 82 -5.57 -28.74 12.66
N SER A 83 -5.29 -28.06 13.77
CA SER A 83 -5.53 -28.63 15.10
C SER A 83 -7.02 -28.83 15.38
N ILE A 84 -7.84 -27.82 15.09
CA ILE A 84 -9.31 -27.91 15.22
C ILE A 84 -9.85 -29.06 14.36
N ALA A 85 -9.45 -29.09 13.10
CA ALA A 85 -9.90 -30.14 12.17
C ALA A 85 -9.47 -31.52 12.59
N GLY A 86 -8.26 -31.67 13.12
CA GLY A 86 -7.76 -32.95 13.67
C GLY A 86 -8.56 -33.40 14.89
N ILE A 87 -8.82 -32.49 15.85
CA ILE A 87 -9.62 -32.82 17.06
C ILE A 87 -11.02 -33.27 16.68
N ILE A 88 -11.69 -32.50 15.81
CA ILE A 88 -13.06 -32.80 15.40
C ILE A 88 -13.10 -34.08 14.58
N GLY A 89 -12.18 -34.27 13.63
CA GLY A 89 -12.10 -35.44 12.80
C GLY A 89 -11.92 -36.71 13.60
N VAL A 90 -10.97 -36.75 14.56
CA VAL A 90 -10.76 -37.87 15.48
C VAL A 90 -12.01 -38.14 16.32
N THR A 91 -12.61 -37.06 16.89
CA THR A 91 -13.84 -37.20 17.68
C THR A 91 -14.96 -37.80 16.84
N CYS A 92 -15.21 -37.33 15.60
CA CYS A 92 -16.22 -37.89 14.73
C CYS A 92 -15.93 -39.37 14.35
N ALA A 93 -14.67 -39.70 14.08
CA ALA A 93 -14.26 -41.09 13.80
C ALA A 93 -14.54 -42.05 14.98
N MET A 94 -14.42 -41.56 16.20
CA MET A 94 -14.66 -42.38 17.42
C MET A 94 -16.14 -42.55 17.73
N TYR A 95 -16.98 -41.58 17.47
CA TYR A 95 -18.36 -41.56 17.95
C TYR A 95 -19.42 -41.73 16.86
N ILE A 96 -19.08 -41.58 15.59
CA ILE A 96 -20.02 -41.69 14.46
C ILE A 96 -19.66 -42.94 13.65
N PRO A 97 -20.47 -44.02 13.72
CA PRO A 97 -20.14 -45.31 13.06
C PRO A 97 -20.17 -45.25 11.52
N ASN A 98 -21.03 -44.43 10.97
CA ASN A 98 -21.14 -44.27 9.52
C ASN A 98 -20.06 -43.30 9.01
N LEU A 99 -19.14 -43.81 8.19
CA LEU A 99 -18.01 -43.04 7.67
C LEU A 99 -18.44 -41.79 6.88
N THR A 100 -19.52 -41.88 6.08
CA THR A 100 -20.01 -40.74 5.28
C THR A 100 -20.55 -39.63 6.18
N GLU A 101 -21.29 -39.98 7.21
CA GLU A 101 -21.78 -39.04 8.20
C GLU A 101 -20.61 -38.44 9.01
N ALA A 102 -19.69 -39.30 9.45
CA ALA A 102 -18.53 -38.88 10.25
C ALA A 102 -17.69 -37.84 9.55
N PHE A 103 -17.25 -38.06 8.30
CA PHE A 103 -16.42 -37.04 7.62
C PHE A 103 -17.22 -35.79 7.22
N SER A 104 -18.50 -35.92 6.88
CA SER A 104 -19.35 -34.79 6.53
C SER A 104 -19.55 -33.88 7.74
N VAL A 105 -19.87 -34.46 8.90
CA VAL A 105 -20.00 -33.72 10.17
C VAL A 105 -18.65 -33.13 10.57
N ALA A 106 -17.55 -33.88 10.45
CA ALA A 106 -16.22 -33.41 10.80
C ALA A 106 -15.81 -32.19 10.00
N VAL A 107 -16.00 -32.20 8.69
CA VAL A 107 -15.68 -31.03 7.84
C VAL A 107 -16.58 -29.83 8.16
N GLY A 108 -17.90 -30.04 8.21
CA GLY A 108 -18.85 -28.96 8.48
C GLY A 108 -18.60 -28.27 9.81
N LEU A 109 -18.42 -29.06 10.88
CA LEU A 109 -18.14 -28.51 12.21
C LEU A 109 -16.76 -27.83 12.29
N SER A 110 -15.76 -28.39 11.57
CA SER A 110 -14.43 -27.75 11.48
C SER A 110 -14.50 -26.38 10.84
N ILE A 111 -15.26 -26.21 9.75
CA ILE A 111 -15.46 -24.91 9.10
C ILE A 111 -16.05 -23.90 10.09
N VAL A 112 -17.14 -24.28 10.78
CA VAL A 112 -17.79 -23.37 11.75
C VAL A 112 -16.82 -22.95 12.84
N LEU A 113 -16.07 -23.89 13.44
CA LEU A 113 -15.13 -23.56 14.51
C LEU A 113 -13.91 -22.78 14.02
N MET A 114 -13.39 -23.06 12.83
CA MET A 114 -12.32 -22.27 12.23
C MET A 114 -12.76 -20.83 11.94
N MET A 115 -13.99 -20.62 11.49
CA MET A 115 -14.53 -19.26 11.29
C MET A 115 -14.73 -18.50 12.60
N THR A 116 -15.14 -19.18 13.67
CA THR A 116 -15.32 -18.54 14.99
C THR A 116 -14.00 -18.19 15.69
N THR A 117 -12.90 -18.83 15.29
CA THR A 117 -11.57 -18.62 15.88
C THR A 117 -10.63 -17.85 14.96
N ASP A 118 -11.15 -17.25 13.88
CA ASP A 118 -10.38 -16.56 12.84
C ASP A 118 -9.20 -17.39 12.33
N SER A 119 -9.40 -18.70 12.19
CA SER A 119 -8.35 -19.66 11.80
C SER A 119 -8.71 -20.47 10.56
N LEU A 120 -9.53 -19.87 9.68
CA LEU A 120 -9.96 -20.56 8.46
C LEU A 120 -8.77 -20.92 7.58
N HIS A 121 -8.53 -22.24 7.43
CA HIS A 121 -7.48 -22.79 6.57
C HIS A 121 -8.10 -23.89 5.71
N PRO A 122 -8.41 -23.63 4.44
CA PRO A 122 -9.14 -24.60 3.59
C PRO A 122 -8.53 -26.02 3.57
N PRO A 123 -7.20 -26.19 3.55
CA PRO A 123 -6.60 -27.54 3.64
C PRO A 123 -6.95 -28.31 4.91
N SER A 124 -7.37 -27.66 5.99
CA SER A 124 -7.76 -28.32 7.24
C SER A 124 -8.98 -29.22 7.07
N GLY A 125 -9.83 -28.98 6.06
CA GLY A 125 -10.89 -29.90 5.68
C GLY A 125 -10.35 -31.29 5.31
N ALA A 126 -9.20 -31.34 4.63
CA ALA A 126 -8.54 -32.60 4.33
C ALA A 126 -7.95 -33.29 5.58
N VAL A 127 -7.51 -32.49 6.59
CA VAL A 127 -7.10 -33.07 7.89
C VAL A 127 -8.26 -33.75 8.59
N ALA A 128 -9.45 -33.12 8.63
CA ALA A 128 -10.66 -33.70 9.21
C ALA A 128 -11.06 -35.00 8.49
N ILE A 129 -11.04 -34.99 7.16
CA ILE A 129 -11.33 -36.17 6.34
C ILE A 129 -10.29 -37.29 6.61
N THR A 130 -9.01 -36.95 6.67
CA THR A 130 -7.93 -37.89 6.93
C THR A 130 -8.08 -38.54 8.31
N ALA A 131 -8.48 -37.80 9.33
CA ALA A 131 -8.73 -38.34 10.66
C ALA A 131 -9.84 -39.41 10.66
N VAL A 132 -10.84 -39.27 9.79
CA VAL A 132 -11.95 -40.21 9.67
C VAL A 132 -11.62 -41.37 8.73
N LEU A 133 -11.02 -41.12 7.56
CA LEU A 133 -10.83 -42.08 6.49
C LEU A 133 -9.43 -42.73 6.45
N GLY A 134 -8.49 -42.25 7.29
CA GLY A 134 -7.09 -42.69 7.25
C GLY A 134 -6.82 -44.14 7.68
N GLY A 135 -7.86 -44.86 8.01
CA GLY A 135 -7.80 -46.31 8.35
C GLY A 135 -7.14 -46.57 9.68
N GLU A 136 -6.77 -47.85 9.88
CA GLU A 136 -6.29 -48.30 11.17
C GLU A 136 -5.03 -47.57 11.69
N ALA A 137 -4.11 -47.22 10.79
CA ALA A 137 -2.89 -46.51 11.14
C ALA A 137 -3.16 -45.10 11.75
N VAL A 138 -4.21 -44.41 11.29
CA VAL A 138 -4.63 -43.11 11.85
C VAL A 138 -5.49 -43.33 13.11
N HIS A 139 -6.42 -44.27 13.06
CA HIS A 139 -7.33 -44.53 14.18
C HIS A 139 -6.61 -45.02 15.43
N GLN A 140 -5.55 -45.84 15.30
CA GLN A 140 -4.73 -46.28 16.44
C GLN A 140 -4.02 -45.13 17.16
N LEU A 141 -3.74 -44.02 16.46
CA LEU A 141 -3.15 -42.82 17.08
C LEU A 141 -4.17 -42.08 17.98
N GLY A 142 -5.47 -42.21 17.69
CA GLY A 142 -6.47 -41.40 18.36
C GLY A 142 -6.10 -39.91 18.36
N TYR A 143 -6.18 -39.22 19.51
CA TYR A 143 -5.82 -37.79 19.60
C TYR A 143 -4.31 -37.51 19.40
N ASN A 144 -3.43 -38.54 19.47
CA ASN A 144 -2.03 -38.32 19.10
C ASN A 144 -1.85 -37.98 17.62
N PHE A 145 -2.83 -38.29 16.76
CA PHE A 145 -2.84 -37.84 15.36
C PHE A 145 -2.72 -36.34 15.22
N ILE A 146 -3.22 -35.55 16.19
CA ILE A 146 -3.14 -34.11 16.19
C ILE A 146 -1.70 -33.64 16.39
N PHE A 147 -0.98 -34.24 17.35
CA PHE A 147 0.40 -33.90 17.67
C PHE A 147 1.36 -34.50 16.64
N TYR A 148 1.16 -35.75 16.31
CA TYR A 148 1.94 -36.55 15.38
C TYR A 148 1.00 -37.27 14.43
N PRO A 149 0.80 -36.89 13.18
CA PRO A 149 1.66 -36.05 12.31
C PRO A 149 1.17 -34.61 12.07
N VAL A 150 -0.06 -34.22 12.48
CA VAL A 150 -0.68 -32.99 12.00
C VAL A 150 0.13 -31.74 12.39
N LEU A 151 0.36 -31.53 13.69
CA LEU A 151 1.13 -30.35 14.16
C LEU A 151 2.58 -30.41 13.73
N LEU A 152 3.22 -31.57 13.82
CA LEU A 152 4.61 -31.72 13.41
C LEU A 152 4.80 -31.29 11.95
N ASN A 153 4.02 -31.89 11.02
CA ASN A 153 4.12 -31.54 9.60
C ASN A 153 3.71 -30.10 9.30
N SER A 154 2.69 -29.58 10.01
CA SER A 154 2.29 -28.18 9.87
C SER A 154 3.42 -27.23 10.26
N LEU A 155 4.07 -27.45 11.38
CA LEU A 155 5.17 -26.62 11.87
C LEU A 155 6.42 -26.73 10.97
N LEU A 156 6.76 -27.94 10.53
CA LEU A 156 7.89 -28.15 9.61
C LEU A 156 7.66 -27.46 8.27
N LEU A 157 6.50 -27.65 7.66
CA LEU A 157 6.16 -27.03 6.38
C LEU A 157 6.11 -25.51 6.50
N LEU A 158 5.55 -24.99 7.59
CA LEU A 158 5.51 -23.56 7.88
C LEU A 158 6.90 -22.95 8.03
N MET A 159 7.79 -23.60 8.78
CA MET A 159 9.16 -23.16 8.99
C MET A 159 9.91 -23.07 7.65
N ILE A 160 9.78 -24.11 6.81
CA ILE A 160 10.39 -24.12 5.47
C ILE A 160 9.81 -23.00 4.60
N ALA A 161 8.47 -22.80 4.66
CA ALA A 161 7.83 -21.72 3.90
C ALA A 161 8.27 -20.33 4.32
N ILE A 162 8.46 -20.09 5.62
CA ILE A 162 8.97 -18.80 6.15
C ILE A 162 10.38 -18.55 5.59
N VAL A 163 11.27 -19.52 5.71
CA VAL A 163 12.64 -19.38 5.22
C VAL A 163 12.67 -19.16 3.71
N PHE A 164 11.95 -19.99 2.96
CA PHE A 164 11.92 -19.94 1.50
C PHE A 164 11.36 -18.61 0.97
N ASN A 165 10.21 -18.16 1.47
CA ASN A 165 9.61 -16.91 1.03
C ASN A 165 10.48 -15.70 1.38
N ARG A 166 11.13 -15.68 2.57
CA ARG A 166 12.06 -14.62 2.96
C ARG A 166 13.31 -14.58 2.08
N LEU A 167 13.86 -15.71 1.70
CA LEU A 167 15.00 -15.78 0.76
C LEU A 167 14.63 -15.24 -0.63
N LEU A 168 13.36 -15.35 -1.03
CA LEU A 168 12.84 -14.75 -2.25
C LEU A 168 12.45 -13.27 -2.12
N GLY A 169 12.70 -12.65 -0.97
CA GLY A 169 12.35 -11.25 -0.70
C GLY A 169 10.85 -11.00 -0.48
N LYS A 170 10.05 -12.08 -0.30
CA LYS A 170 8.63 -11.95 0.02
C LYS A 170 8.45 -11.75 1.53
N GLN A 171 7.54 -10.88 1.93
CA GLN A 171 7.19 -10.71 3.33
C GLN A 171 6.26 -11.85 3.77
N TYR A 172 6.78 -12.78 4.53
CA TYR A 172 6.02 -13.88 5.11
C TYR A 172 6.62 -14.27 6.48
N PRO A 173 5.82 -14.42 7.56
CA PRO A 173 4.39 -14.09 7.65
C PRO A 173 4.07 -12.63 7.37
N GLN A 174 2.83 -12.33 7.00
CA GLN A 174 2.38 -10.96 6.87
C GLN A 174 2.24 -10.32 8.26
N VAL A 175 2.96 -9.24 8.48
CA VAL A 175 2.86 -8.43 9.70
C VAL A 175 2.18 -7.14 9.31
N ALA A 176 1.11 -6.78 10.00
CA ALA A 176 0.52 -5.45 9.87
C ALA A 176 1.57 -4.42 10.30
N GLN A 177 2.21 -3.76 9.33
CA GLN A 177 3.16 -2.68 9.62
C GLN A 177 2.37 -1.40 9.90
N ILE A 178 2.14 -1.12 11.16
CA ILE A 178 1.72 0.21 11.60
C ILE A 178 2.96 1.11 11.55
N ASN A 179 3.27 1.66 10.37
CA ASN A 179 4.33 2.66 10.22
C ASN A 179 3.84 4.03 10.68
N GLN A 180 3.74 4.23 11.98
CA GLN A 180 3.55 5.55 12.57
C GLN A 180 4.92 6.25 12.66
N ARG A 181 5.34 6.93 11.58
CA ARG A 181 6.55 7.79 11.59
C ARG A 181 6.28 9.24 12.02
N SER A 182 5.04 9.65 12.10
CA SER A 182 4.64 10.97 12.60
C SER A 182 3.25 10.90 13.21
N LYS A 183 3.01 11.60 14.31
CA LYS A 183 1.68 11.68 14.95
C LYS A 183 0.69 12.54 14.18
N ASP A 184 1.17 13.35 13.23
CA ASP A 184 0.32 14.20 12.39
C ASP A 184 0.39 13.76 10.92
N PRO A 185 -0.76 13.44 10.29
CA PRO A 185 -0.80 13.14 8.87
C PRO A 185 -0.42 14.38 8.06
N THR A 186 0.36 14.18 6.97
CA THR A 186 0.68 15.27 6.03
C THR A 186 -0.60 15.87 5.43
N PRO A 187 -0.60 17.13 4.96
CA PRO A 187 -1.78 17.74 4.33
C PRO A 187 -2.40 16.88 3.23
N THR A 188 -1.59 16.19 2.45
CA THR A 188 -2.02 15.26 1.40
C THR A 188 -2.72 14.03 1.99
N GLN A 189 -2.24 13.49 3.11
CA GLN A 189 -2.85 12.35 3.78
C GLN A 189 -4.19 12.69 4.44
N LYS A 190 -4.46 13.97 4.78
CA LYS A 190 -5.74 14.40 5.36
C LYS A 190 -6.90 14.39 4.37
N VAL A 191 -6.61 14.44 3.08
CA VAL A 191 -7.61 14.51 1.99
C VAL A 191 -7.73 13.18 1.22
N THR A 192 -6.82 12.22 1.49
CA THR A 192 -6.81 10.90 0.87
C THR A 192 -7.59 9.87 1.72
N ILE A 193 -7.96 8.76 1.09
CA ILE A 193 -8.58 7.61 1.76
C ILE A 193 -7.72 7.20 2.95
N GLN A 194 -8.32 7.20 4.13
CA GLN A 194 -7.66 6.82 5.38
C GLN A 194 -7.73 5.29 5.59
N PRO A 195 -6.79 4.68 6.32
CA PRO A 195 -6.90 3.27 6.70
C PRO A 195 -8.24 2.92 7.36
N GLN A 196 -8.77 3.83 8.19
CA GLN A 196 -10.06 3.66 8.85
C GLN A 196 -11.24 3.59 7.87
N ASP A 197 -11.19 4.31 6.74
CA ASP A 197 -12.23 4.27 5.71
C ASP A 197 -12.26 2.90 5.02
N ILE A 198 -11.07 2.31 4.81
CA ILE A 198 -10.92 0.98 4.22
C ILE A 198 -11.43 -0.07 5.18
N GLN A 199 -11.06 0.01 6.46
CA GLN A 199 -11.55 -0.90 7.48
C GLN A 199 -13.07 -0.84 7.61
N ALA A 200 -13.64 0.36 7.74
CA ALA A 200 -15.09 0.54 7.81
C ALA A 200 -15.82 -0.01 6.57
N THR A 201 -15.17 0.03 5.40
CA THR A 201 -15.73 -0.54 4.17
C THR A 201 -15.63 -2.06 4.16
N LEU A 202 -14.53 -2.62 4.67
CA LEU A 202 -14.36 -4.07 4.81
C LEU A 202 -15.37 -4.66 5.81
N ASP A 203 -15.60 -3.99 6.94
CA ASP A 203 -16.56 -4.40 7.97
C ASP A 203 -18.02 -4.44 7.45
N GLN A 204 -18.32 -3.70 6.38
CA GLN A 204 -19.63 -3.73 5.72
C GLN A 204 -19.76 -4.85 4.69
N GLN A 205 -18.66 -5.53 4.32
CA GLN A 205 -18.76 -6.64 3.38
C GLN A 205 -19.38 -7.86 4.06
N THR A 206 -20.29 -8.51 3.36
CA THR A 206 -20.92 -9.77 3.83
C THR A 206 -20.19 -11.00 3.39
N GLU A 207 -19.22 -10.87 2.47
CA GLU A 207 -18.43 -11.95 1.92
C GLU A 207 -16.99 -11.88 2.40
N LEU A 208 -16.38 -13.03 2.64
CA LEU A 208 -14.99 -13.13 3.03
C LEU A 208 -14.09 -12.89 1.81
N LEU A 209 -13.27 -11.86 1.87
CA LEU A 209 -12.31 -11.51 0.83
C LEU A 209 -10.94 -12.15 1.14
N ASP A 210 -10.39 -12.89 0.17
CA ASP A 210 -9.04 -13.47 0.27
C ASP A 210 -7.96 -12.45 -0.08
N ILE A 211 -7.98 -11.32 0.64
CA ILE A 211 -6.99 -10.25 0.52
C ILE A 211 -6.69 -9.69 1.91
N SER A 212 -5.41 -9.44 2.21
CA SER A 212 -5.07 -8.78 3.46
C SER A 212 -5.47 -7.30 3.44
N GLU A 213 -5.87 -6.76 4.58
CA GLU A 213 -6.14 -5.33 4.76
C GLU A 213 -4.97 -4.47 4.25
N TYR A 214 -3.73 -4.88 4.56
CA TYR A 214 -2.51 -4.21 4.12
C TYR A 214 -2.36 -4.18 2.58
N ASP A 215 -2.62 -5.31 1.89
CA ASP A 215 -2.51 -5.35 0.43
C ASP A 215 -3.62 -4.53 -0.23
N LEU A 216 -4.83 -4.55 0.33
CA LEU A 216 -5.95 -3.75 -0.13
C LEU A 216 -5.64 -2.25 0.02
N GLN A 217 -5.14 -1.81 1.17
CA GLN A 217 -4.70 -0.43 1.39
C GLN A 217 -3.63 -0.02 0.38
N LYS A 218 -2.62 -0.85 0.17
CA LYS A 218 -1.55 -0.60 -0.78
C LYS A 218 -2.07 -0.46 -2.22
N ILE A 219 -3.00 -1.30 -2.62
CA ILE A 219 -3.63 -1.25 -3.95
C ILE A 219 -4.44 0.04 -4.12
N ILE A 220 -5.26 0.38 -3.13
CA ILE A 220 -6.11 1.58 -3.16
C ILE A 220 -5.24 2.85 -3.23
N LEU A 221 -4.23 2.96 -2.37
CA LEU A 221 -3.32 4.11 -2.38
C LEU A 221 -2.55 4.24 -3.71
N ALA A 222 -2.03 3.13 -4.23
CA ALA A 222 -1.36 3.14 -5.54
C ALA A 222 -2.31 3.47 -6.69
N ALA A 223 -3.59 3.06 -6.62
CA ALA A 223 -4.60 3.41 -7.60
C ALA A 223 -4.94 4.91 -7.53
N GLN A 224 -5.04 5.46 -6.32
CA GLN A 224 -5.29 6.89 -6.09
C GLN A 224 -4.13 7.76 -6.58
N GLU A 225 -2.87 7.37 -6.31
CA GLU A 225 -1.70 8.06 -6.86
C GLU A 225 -1.73 8.10 -8.39
N LYS A 226 -2.07 6.98 -9.05
CA LYS A 226 -2.20 6.94 -10.50
C LYS A 226 -3.37 7.76 -11.03
N ALA A 227 -4.47 7.83 -10.29
CA ALA A 227 -5.63 8.65 -10.65
C ALA A 227 -5.28 10.15 -10.55
N ASN A 228 -4.64 10.56 -9.45
CA ASN A 228 -4.17 11.92 -9.23
C ASN A 228 -3.14 12.34 -10.30
N ALA A 229 -2.18 11.46 -10.61
CA ALA A 229 -1.19 11.72 -11.66
C ALA A 229 -1.84 11.91 -13.04
N ARG A 230 -2.95 11.23 -13.35
CA ARG A 230 -3.69 11.42 -14.61
C ARG A 230 -4.46 12.74 -14.65
N GLY A 231 -5.08 13.14 -13.54
CA GLY A 231 -5.84 14.38 -13.46
C GLY A 231 -4.94 15.62 -13.55
N VAL A 232 -3.81 15.62 -12.85
CA VAL A 232 -2.86 16.75 -12.79
C VAL A 232 -1.94 16.81 -14.02
N SER A 233 -1.65 15.67 -14.67
CA SER A 233 -0.73 15.59 -15.84
C SER A 233 -1.29 16.22 -17.11
N GLN A 234 -2.56 16.60 -17.15
CA GLN A 234 -3.17 17.25 -18.33
C GLN A 234 -2.83 18.73 -18.41
N PHE A 235 -2.50 19.38 -17.29
CA PHE A 235 -2.25 20.82 -17.24
C PHE A 235 -0.75 21.14 -17.21
N LYS A 236 -0.39 22.14 -18.03
CA LYS A 236 0.93 22.78 -18.02
C LYS A 236 0.87 24.09 -17.25
N CYS A 237 2.01 24.61 -16.82
CA CYS A 237 2.09 25.87 -16.12
C CYS A 237 1.39 27.01 -16.87
N GLN A 238 1.52 27.08 -18.20
CA GLN A 238 0.88 28.10 -19.05
C GLN A 238 -0.66 28.05 -19.04
N ASP A 239 -1.25 26.88 -18.71
CA ASP A 239 -2.70 26.68 -18.74
C ASP A 239 -3.38 27.24 -17.48
N ILE A 240 -2.64 27.32 -16.36
CA ILE A 240 -3.16 27.78 -15.08
C ILE A 240 -2.54 29.06 -14.55
N MET A 241 -1.43 29.54 -15.15
CA MET A 241 -0.74 30.73 -14.68
C MET A 241 -1.57 32.00 -14.84
N THR A 242 -1.49 32.89 -13.86
CA THR A 242 -1.95 34.26 -13.98
C THR A 242 -0.92 35.07 -14.78
N LYS A 243 -1.37 35.68 -15.89
CA LYS A 243 -0.49 36.44 -16.81
C LYS A 243 -0.34 37.89 -16.43
N ASP A 244 -1.37 38.49 -15.83
CA ASP A 244 -1.32 39.85 -15.31
C ASP A 244 -0.70 39.84 -13.92
N VAL A 245 0.64 39.89 -13.88
CA VAL A 245 1.42 39.74 -12.65
C VAL A 245 1.73 41.08 -12.01
N ILE A 246 1.30 41.24 -10.78
CA ILE A 246 1.72 42.37 -9.95
C ILE A 246 3.16 42.13 -9.51
N SER A 247 4.07 43.05 -9.89
CA SER A 247 5.50 42.97 -9.61
C SER A 247 6.04 44.29 -9.06
N LEU A 248 7.22 44.21 -8.46
CA LEU A 248 8.05 45.36 -8.10
C LEU A 248 9.12 45.57 -9.18
N ASN A 249 9.51 46.82 -9.40
CA ASN A 249 10.75 47.11 -10.14
C ASN A 249 11.93 47.07 -9.16
N GLU A 250 13.07 46.57 -9.58
CA GLU A 250 14.26 46.50 -8.74
C GLU A 250 14.72 47.90 -8.25
N ASN A 251 14.39 48.96 -8.98
CA ASN A 251 14.71 50.35 -8.67
C ASN A 251 13.59 51.05 -7.88
N ASP A 252 12.45 50.42 -7.62
CA ASP A 252 11.41 50.98 -6.73
C ASP A 252 12.01 51.26 -5.35
N ASP A 253 11.56 52.34 -4.70
CA ASP A 253 11.89 52.59 -3.29
C ASP A 253 11.06 51.69 -2.35
N ILE A 254 11.55 51.55 -1.13
CA ILE A 254 10.92 50.64 -0.14
C ILE A 254 9.51 51.12 0.23
N HIS A 255 9.25 52.43 0.21
CA HIS A 255 7.94 52.99 0.53
C HIS A 255 6.90 52.54 -0.51
N SER A 256 7.23 52.71 -1.80
CA SER A 256 6.39 52.27 -2.92
C SER A 256 6.14 50.76 -2.87
N ALA A 257 7.14 49.95 -2.50
CA ALA A 257 7.00 48.51 -2.32
C ALA A 257 6.01 48.16 -1.20
N LEU A 258 6.11 48.84 -0.05
CA LEU A 258 5.19 48.64 1.08
C LEU A 258 3.76 49.06 0.75
N ASP A 259 3.57 50.14 0.01
CA ASP A 259 2.26 50.55 -0.46
C ASP A 259 1.63 49.49 -1.38
N LYS A 260 2.40 48.92 -2.30
CA LYS A 260 1.94 47.81 -3.14
C LYS A 260 1.52 46.59 -2.29
N PHE A 261 2.32 46.16 -1.30
CA PHE A 261 1.96 45.09 -0.37
C PHE A 261 0.65 45.35 0.35
N LYS A 262 0.48 46.58 0.86
CA LYS A 262 -0.72 47.01 1.60
C LYS A 262 -1.96 47.05 0.71
N HIS A 263 -1.88 47.71 -0.44
CA HIS A 263 -3.04 47.89 -1.32
C HIS A 263 -3.50 46.61 -1.95
N MET A 264 -2.58 45.69 -2.27
CA MET A 264 -2.88 44.41 -2.90
C MET A 264 -3.09 43.25 -1.91
N ASN A 265 -2.87 43.52 -0.60
CA ASN A 265 -2.94 42.54 0.47
C ASN A 265 -2.06 41.30 0.20
N LEU A 266 -0.86 41.53 -0.33
CA LEU A 266 0.09 40.48 -0.69
C LEU A 266 1.25 40.42 0.31
N MET A 267 1.80 39.24 0.52
CA MET A 267 2.90 39.02 1.47
C MET A 267 4.26 38.85 0.77
N SER A 268 4.27 38.67 -0.54
CA SER A 268 5.48 38.49 -1.33
C SER A 268 5.18 38.83 -2.79
N LEU A 269 6.13 39.52 -3.45
CA LEU A 269 6.02 39.96 -4.85
C LEU A 269 7.30 39.61 -5.62
N PRO A 270 7.18 39.22 -6.89
CA PRO A 270 8.33 39.09 -7.79
C PRO A 270 8.91 40.48 -8.12
N VAL A 271 10.22 40.51 -8.31
CA VAL A 271 10.96 41.72 -8.68
C VAL A 271 11.49 41.58 -10.10
N ILE A 272 11.20 42.56 -10.93
CA ILE A 272 11.64 42.63 -12.34
C ILE A 272 12.53 43.83 -12.58
N ASP A 273 13.35 43.76 -13.61
CA ASP A 273 14.08 44.91 -14.16
C ASP A 273 13.26 45.67 -15.20
N ASP A 274 13.85 46.71 -15.76
CA ASP A 274 13.22 47.52 -16.81
C ASP A 274 13.00 46.80 -18.13
N GLN A 275 13.59 45.59 -18.29
CA GLN A 275 13.42 44.72 -19.47
C GLN A 275 12.39 43.60 -19.20
N HIS A 276 11.66 43.68 -18.06
CA HIS A 276 10.70 42.67 -17.60
C HIS A 276 11.35 41.29 -17.32
N GLN A 277 12.64 41.26 -17.03
CA GLN A 277 13.32 40.03 -16.59
C GLN A 277 13.15 39.84 -15.07
N LEU A 278 12.94 38.63 -14.65
CA LEU A 278 12.85 38.31 -13.22
C LEU A 278 14.25 38.38 -12.59
N VAL A 279 14.45 39.31 -11.67
CA VAL A 279 15.74 39.56 -10.98
C VAL A 279 15.72 39.16 -9.51
N GLY A 280 14.54 38.94 -8.92
CA GLY A 280 14.42 38.57 -7.54
C GLY A 280 12.99 38.37 -7.05
N THR A 281 12.85 38.24 -5.75
CA THR A 281 11.58 38.26 -5.02
C THR A 281 11.77 39.09 -3.74
N LEU A 282 10.73 39.73 -3.29
CA LEU A 282 10.69 40.46 -2.03
C LEU A 282 9.48 40.03 -1.22
N ALA A 283 9.68 39.55 0.00
CA ALA A 283 8.62 39.29 0.94
C ALA A 283 8.57 40.34 2.04
N LEU A 284 7.38 40.60 2.57
CA LEU A 284 7.16 41.62 3.60
C LEU A 284 8.01 41.37 4.86
N TYR A 285 8.24 40.11 5.21
CA TYR A 285 9.07 39.76 6.37
C TYR A 285 10.54 40.18 6.17
N GLU A 286 11.06 40.13 4.94
CA GLU A 286 12.43 40.57 4.61
C GLU A 286 12.58 42.06 4.81
N VAL A 287 11.57 42.83 4.44
CA VAL A 287 11.52 44.25 4.72
C VAL A 287 11.54 44.51 6.23
N VAL A 288 10.73 43.78 7.01
CA VAL A 288 10.70 43.90 8.47
C VAL A 288 12.04 43.53 9.09
N GLU A 289 12.66 42.44 8.69
CA GLU A 289 13.97 41.99 9.19
C GLU A 289 15.08 43.02 8.84
N TRP A 290 14.97 43.63 7.66
CA TRP A 290 15.91 44.65 7.26
C TRP A 290 15.78 45.93 8.11
N PHE A 291 14.54 46.38 8.41
CA PHE A 291 14.30 47.51 9.32
C PHE A 291 14.79 47.23 10.75
N LYS A 292 14.67 46.02 11.27
CA LYS A 292 15.20 45.65 12.59
C LYS A 292 16.72 45.76 12.70
N ARG A 293 17.44 45.58 11.59
CA ARG A 293 18.92 45.64 11.54
C ARG A 293 19.43 47.07 11.25
N ALA A 294 18.54 47.98 10.88
CA ALA A 294 18.91 49.34 10.49
C ALA A 294 19.29 50.17 11.71
N THR A 295 20.44 50.79 11.64
CA THR A 295 20.94 51.74 12.67
C THR A 295 20.40 53.16 12.48
N ASP A 296 19.97 53.54 11.27
CA ASP A 296 19.38 54.82 10.94
C ASP A 296 18.17 54.64 10.01
N LEU A 297 17.00 55.01 10.51
CA LEU A 297 15.73 54.90 9.80
C LEU A 297 15.64 55.83 8.57
N ARG A 298 16.29 57.00 8.57
CA ARG A 298 16.21 57.92 7.44
C ARG A 298 16.90 57.37 6.20
N THR A 299 18.08 56.81 6.35
CA THR A 299 18.81 56.15 5.24
C THR A 299 18.15 54.89 4.77
N THR A 300 17.40 54.23 5.65
CA THR A 300 16.66 52.99 5.37
C THR A 300 15.53 53.22 4.37
N TRP A 301 14.78 54.27 4.48
CA TRP A 301 13.69 54.62 3.56
C TRP A 301 14.14 55.00 2.15
N GLN A 302 15.40 55.42 1.98
CA GLN A 302 15.97 55.81 0.68
C GLN A 302 16.54 54.63 -0.13
N ARG A 303 16.48 53.40 0.42
CA ARG A 303 16.98 52.23 -0.25
C ARG A 303 16.01 51.73 -1.31
N GLN A 304 16.56 51.00 -2.28
CA GLN A 304 15.81 50.41 -3.37
C GLN A 304 15.52 48.92 -3.12
N VAL A 305 14.52 48.38 -3.78
CA VAL A 305 14.12 46.99 -3.70
C VAL A 305 15.28 46.03 -3.96
N LYS A 306 16.17 46.36 -4.92
CA LYS A 306 17.38 45.56 -5.26
C LYS A 306 18.36 45.35 -4.10
N ASP A 307 18.32 46.25 -3.08
CA ASP A 307 19.22 46.18 -1.94
C ASP A 307 18.81 45.12 -0.92
N ILE A 308 17.53 44.73 -0.91
CA ILE A 308 16.93 43.83 0.09
C ILE A 308 16.25 42.60 -0.50
N MET A 309 16.03 42.55 -1.83
CA MET A 309 15.41 41.41 -2.49
C MET A 309 16.25 40.14 -2.41
N VAL A 310 15.61 39.00 -2.41
CA VAL A 310 16.25 37.67 -2.57
C VAL A 310 16.42 37.38 -4.06
N ARG A 311 17.67 37.18 -4.50
CA ARG A 311 18.01 36.98 -5.92
C ARG A 311 17.84 35.51 -6.38
N GLN A 312 17.91 34.56 -5.46
CA GLN A 312 17.71 33.16 -5.77
C GLN A 312 16.21 32.81 -5.76
N VAL A 313 15.59 32.85 -6.94
CA VAL A 313 14.17 32.54 -7.11
C VAL A 313 14.01 31.20 -7.85
N VAL A 314 13.19 30.33 -7.28
CA VAL A 314 12.76 29.12 -7.98
C VAL A 314 11.75 29.52 -9.05
N THR A 315 12.02 29.13 -10.29
CA THR A 315 11.19 29.43 -11.46
C THR A 315 10.81 28.17 -12.21
N VAL A 316 9.73 28.21 -12.97
CA VAL A 316 9.29 27.13 -13.85
C VAL A 316 9.08 27.63 -15.27
N LYS A 317 9.04 26.71 -16.24
CA LYS A 317 8.78 27.01 -17.63
C LYS A 317 7.28 26.89 -17.96
N PRO A 318 6.77 27.59 -18.99
CA PRO A 318 5.36 27.49 -19.41
C PRO A 318 4.92 26.06 -19.75
N GLU A 319 5.79 25.26 -20.37
CA GLU A 319 5.47 23.89 -20.81
C GLU A 319 5.59 22.83 -19.70
N GLN A 320 6.11 23.22 -18.53
CA GLN A 320 6.33 22.31 -17.42
C GLN A 320 5.00 21.81 -16.86
N PRO A 321 4.85 20.49 -16.58
CA PRO A 321 3.65 19.97 -15.94
C PRO A 321 3.44 20.53 -14.53
N ILE A 322 2.19 20.86 -14.18
CA ILE A 322 1.89 21.45 -12.85
C ILE A 322 2.15 20.48 -11.70
N GLN A 323 2.12 19.18 -11.95
CA GLN A 323 2.44 18.16 -10.94
C GLN A 323 3.86 18.32 -10.36
N ASP A 324 4.80 18.84 -11.14
CA ASP A 324 6.17 19.09 -10.69
C ASP A 324 6.25 20.21 -9.64
N LEU A 325 5.19 21.04 -9.55
CA LEU A 325 5.10 22.16 -8.63
C LEU A 325 4.57 21.76 -7.25
N VAL A 326 3.85 20.64 -7.17
CA VAL A 326 3.22 20.16 -5.93
C VAL A 326 4.21 20.11 -4.74
N PRO A 327 5.43 19.55 -4.87
CA PRO A 327 6.39 19.52 -3.77
C PRO A 327 6.80 20.91 -3.26
N TYR A 328 6.90 21.90 -4.16
CA TYR A 328 7.28 23.26 -3.76
C TYR A 328 6.20 23.94 -2.92
N PHE A 329 4.92 23.70 -3.22
CA PHE A 329 3.82 24.28 -2.46
C PHE A 329 3.54 23.52 -1.16
N VAL A 330 3.70 22.20 -1.15
CA VAL A 330 3.40 21.34 -0.01
C VAL A 330 4.56 21.29 0.99
N GLU A 331 5.78 21.01 0.52
CA GLU A 331 6.92 20.76 1.38
C GLU A 331 7.70 22.03 1.72
N ARG A 332 7.85 22.94 0.74
CA ARG A 332 8.65 24.18 0.89
C ARG A 332 7.84 25.42 1.20
N SER A 333 6.53 25.30 1.29
CA SER A 333 5.61 26.37 1.68
C SER A 333 5.68 27.64 0.82
N PHE A 334 6.03 27.52 -0.46
CA PHE A 334 5.99 28.67 -1.36
C PHE A 334 4.57 29.23 -1.50
N ASN A 335 4.43 30.55 -1.54
CA ASN A 335 3.16 31.21 -1.78
C ASN A 335 2.83 31.28 -3.28
N TYR A 336 3.85 31.40 -4.10
CA TYR A 336 3.77 31.43 -5.56
C TYR A 336 5.10 30.98 -6.19
N ILE A 337 5.07 30.65 -7.48
CA ILE A 337 6.24 30.34 -8.30
C ILE A 337 6.13 31.14 -9.60
N PRO A 338 7.12 31.99 -9.96
CA PRO A 338 7.15 32.70 -11.23
C PRO A 338 7.34 31.74 -12.40
N VAL A 339 6.60 31.97 -13.50
CA VAL A 339 6.77 31.29 -14.77
C VAL A 339 7.63 32.18 -15.68
N VAL A 340 8.74 31.61 -16.16
CA VAL A 340 9.74 32.36 -16.92
C VAL A 340 9.99 31.70 -18.26
N GLU A 341 9.97 32.52 -19.34
CA GLU A 341 10.35 32.12 -20.68
C GLU A 341 11.43 33.07 -21.21
N LYS A 342 12.58 32.53 -21.66
CA LYS A 342 13.71 33.31 -22.17
C LYS A 342 14.12 34.45 -21.23
N GLN A 343 14.19 34.19 -19.92
CA GLN A 343 14.50 35.09 -18.82
C GLN A 343 13.40 36.13 -18.50
N LYS A 344 12.35 36.24 -19.29
CA LYS A 344 11.23 37.15 -19.03
C LYS A 344 10.17 36.41 -18.19
N MET A 345 9.64 37.14 -17.23
CA MET A 345 8.49 36.65 -16.46
C MET A 345 7.23 36.72 -17.33
N VAL A 346 6.60 35.57 -17.62
CA VAL A 346 5.41 35.46 -18.46
C VAL A 346 4.14 35.17 -17.66
N GLY A 347 4.29 34.84 -16.38
CA GLY A 347 3.18 34.57 -15.48
C GLY A 347 3.64 34.19 -14.08
N ILE A 348 2.66 33.88 -13.25
CA ILE A 348 2.86 33.44 -11.86
C ILE A 348 1.84 32.35 -11.55
N ILE A 349 2.23 31.35 -10.76
CA ILE A 349 1.32 30.32 -10.26
C ILE A 349 1.29 30.44 -8.74
N SER A 350 0.12 30.69 -8.18
CA SER A 350 -0.13 30.76 -6.75
C SER A 350 -0.67 29.43 -6.20
N ARG A 351 -0.75 29.31 -4.86
CA ARG A 351 -1.46 28.19 -4.22
C ARG A 351 -2.93 28.10 -4.65
N ALA A 352 -3.59 29.24 -4.86
CA ALA A 352 -4.98 29.28 -5.30
C ALA A 352 -5.15 28.70 -6.70
N ASP A 353 -4.22 29.01 -7.63
CA ASP A 353 -4.24 28.46 -8.99
C ASP A 353 -4.04 26.94 -8.96
N MET A 354 -3.11 26.45 -8.11
CA MET A 354 -2.90 25.02 -7.92
C MET A 354 -4.14 24.32 -7.34
N ILE A 355 -4.79 24.89 -6.34
CA ILE A 355 -6.03 24.34 -5.76
C ILE A 355 -7.14 24.31 -6.80
N ALA A 356 -7.29 25.39 -7.59
CA ALA A 356 -8.31 25.44 -8.65
C ALA A 356 -8.09 24.40 -9.75
N ALA A 357 -6.82 24.10 -10.08
CA ALA A 357 -6.48 23.12 -11.09
C ALA A 357 -6.55 21.67 -10.58
N LEU A 358 -6.57 21.44 -9.27
CA LEU A 358 -6.65 20.12 -8.64
C LEU A 358 -8.09 19.70 -8.30
N ASN A 359 -9.06 20.64 -8.37
CA ASN A 359 -10.49 20.39 -8.19
C ASN A 359 -11.17 20.16 -9.56
#